data_b77f9b6c77fcae0f7a3ecd2414e2c91b
#
_entry.id   b77f9b6c77fcae0f7a3ecd2414e2c91b
#
_cell.length_a   1.000
_cell.length_b   1.000
_cell.length_c   1.000
_cell.angle_alpha   90.00
_cell.angle_beta   90.00
_cell.angle_gamma   90.00
#
_symmetry.space_group_name_H-M   'P 1'
#
loop_
_entity.id
_entity.type
_entity.pdbx_description
1 polymer ?
#
loop_
_entity_poly.entity_id
_entity_poly.type
_entity_poly.pdbx_seq_one_letter_code
_entity_poly.pdbx_strand_id
1 'polypeptide(L)'
;MIRMTRFATPALLALALALTPLASAASEALPLQEPVAAETLSKSKQTTPGLYITAADAGRVLADNPNVALIDVRTPSEVNLIGYATAAAANIPSKLMDPALSFDAKKGMYKMVDNPAFVDEMKAWLASDAAAGVDTLLVMCRSGSRSAAAISKLVEAGVDVTLYNVVDGFEGDTNDAGARAVNGWRNAGLPWTYKVREGLRPGYN
;
A
#
# COMPACT_ATOMS: atom_id res chain seq x y z
N MET A 1 41.68 -61.74 47.40
CA MET A 1 41.79 -60.27 46.98
C MET A 1 40.99 -60.09 45.74
N ILE A 2 39.75 -59.55 45.86
CA ILE A 2 38.83 -59.32 44.74
C ILE A 2 38.76 -57.80 44.55
N ARG A 3 39.26 -57.35 43.43
CA ARG A 3 39.18 -55.89 43.01
C ARG A 3 37.79 -55.63 42.42
N MET A 4 37.01 -54.82 43.09
CA MET A 4 35.77 -54.27 42.56
C MET A 4 36.08 -53.09 41.63
N THR A 5 35.77 -53.19 40.32
CA THR A 5 35.77 -52.14 39.34
C THR A 5 34.46 -51.39 39.43
N ARG A 6 34.52 -50.04 39.67
CA ARG A 6 33.37 -49.13 39.66
C ARG A 6 33.13 -48.69 38.23
N PHE A 7 31.94 -48.93 37.70
CA PHE A 7 31.46 -48.36 36.41
C PHE A 7 30.89 -46.94 36.66
N ALA A 8 31.45 -45.96 35.98
CA ALA A 8 30.94 -44.62 35.98
C ALA A 8 29.85 -44.50 34.91
N THR A 9 28.65 -44.09 35.31
CA THR A 9 27.53 -43.76 34.42
C THR A 9 27.71 -42.37 33.84
N PRO A 10 27.58 -42.15 32.50
CA PRO A 10 27.59 -40.83 31.94
C PRO A 10 26.22 -40.14 32.14
N ALA A 11 26.22 -38.95 32.72
CA ALA A 11 25.05 -38.08 32.82
C ALA A 11 24.77 -37.47 31.45
N LEU A 12 23.60 -37.79 30.87
CA LEU A 12 23.07 -37.10 29.70
C LEU A 12 22.57 -35.71 30.12
N LEU A 13 23.25 -34.66 29.63
CA LEU A 13 22.82 -33.29 29.77
C LEU A 13 21.80 -33.00 28.65
N ALA A 14 20.51 -32.96 28.98
CA ALA A 14 19.44 -32.57 28.06
C ALA A 14 19.44 -31.04 27.90
N LEU A 15 19.87 -30.58 26.74
CA LEU A 15 19.80 -29.17 26.34
C LEU A 15 18.35 -28.84 25.91
N ALA A 16 17.58 -28.23 26.80
CA ALA A 16 16.24 -27.71 26.46
C ALA A 16 16.37 -26.44 25.63
N LEU A 17 16.07 -26.55 24.32
CA LEU A 17 15.92 -25.39 23.45
C LEU A 17 14.62 -24.70 23.82
N ALA A 18 14.69 -23.57 24.51
CA ALA A 18 13.55 -22.71 24.77
C ALA A 18 13.17 -22.01 23.44
N LEU A 19 12.08 -22.45 22.80
CA LEU A 19 11.42 -21.66 21.74
C LEU A 19 10.79 -20.42 22.40
N THR A 20 11.46 -19.28 22.28
CA THR A 20 10.81 -17.99 22.54
C THR A 20 9.80 -17.73 21.41
N PRO A 21 8.52 -17.48 21.71
CA PRO A 21 7.58 -17.06 20.68
C PRO A 21 8.06 -15.70 20.11
N LEU A 22 8.24 -15.63 18.80
CA LEU A 22 8.36 -14.34 18.10
C LEU A 22 7.05 -13.61 18.37
N ALA A 23 7.08 -12.62 19.25
CA ALA A 23 6.00 -11.66 19.37
C ALA A 23 5.91 -10.92 18.02
N SER A 24 4.83 -11.15 17.28
CA SER A 24 4.45 -10.29 16.16
C SER A 24 4.31 -8.88 16.73
N ALA A 25 5.25 -7.99 16.38
CA ALA A 25 5.14 -6.59 16.70
C ALA A 25 3.88 -6.09 15.96
N ALA A 26 2.82 -5.80 16.72
CA ALA A 26 1.68 -5.07 16.18
C ALA A 26 2.24 -3.75 15.65
N SER A 27 2.04 -3.49 14.35
CA SER A 27 2.43 -2.21 13.74
C SER A 27 1.78 -1.08 14.54
N GLU A 28 2.61 -0.19 15.08
CA GLU A 28 2.12 0.97 15.82
C GLU A 28 1.31 1.87 14.86
N ALA A 29 0.18 2.39 15.34
CA ALA A 29 -0.67 3.24 14.52
C ALA A 29 0.09 4.50 14.08
N LEU A 30 -0.04 4.88 12.80
CA LEU A 30 0.65 6.05 12.25
C LEU A 30 0.24 7.34 12.99
N PRO A 31 1.16 8.28 13.20
CA PRO A 31 0.90 9.54 13.91
C PRO A 31 0.14 10.54 13.00
N LEU A 32 -1.16 10.34 12.83
CA LEU A 32 -2.01 11.18 11.98
C LEU A 32 -2.33 12.50 12.71
N GLN A 33 -2.22 13.64 12.00
CA GLN A 33 -2.70 14.94 12.49
C GLN A 33 -4.20 15.13 12.23
N GLU A 34 -4.67 14.55 11.12
CA GLU A 34 -6.08 14.61 10.70
C GLU A 34 -6.64 13.18 10.57
N PRO A 35 -6.96 12.50 11.70
CA PRO A 35 -7.57 11.18 11.65
C PRO A 35 -8.90 11.22 10.88
N VAL A 36 -9.06 10.30 9.93
CA VAL A 36 -10.26 10.21 9.11
C VAL A 36 -11.16 9.10 9.66
N ALA A 37 -12.36 9.47 10.11
CA ALA A 37 -13.35 8.52 10.57
C ALA A 37 -14.09 7.86 9.39
N ALA A 38 -14.30 6.55 9.46
CA ALA A 38 -14.93 5.77 8.36
C ALA A 38 -16.31 6.32 7.95
N GLU A 39 -17.10 6.76 8.93
CA GLU A 39 -18.46 7.29 8.75
C GLU A 39 -18.51 8.60 7.96
N THR A 40 -17.40 9.34 7.90
CA THR A 40 -17.30 10.58 7.10
C THR A 40 -17.04 10.29 5.63
N LEU A 41 -16.64 9.05 5.31
CA LEU A 41 -16.31 8.64 3.95
C LEU A 41 -17.50 8.04 3.23
N SER A 42 -17.59 8.31 1.92
CA SER A 42 -18.51 7.55 1.06
C SER A 42 -18.16 6.04 1.14
N LYS A 43 -19.17 5.18 1.02
CA LYS A 43 -18.97 3.71 1.07
C LYS A 43 -17.92 3.21 0.08
N SER A 44 -17.77 3.89 -1.06
CA SER A 44 -16.78 3.52 -2.08
C SER A 44 -15.32 3.80 -1.67
N LYS A 45 -15.10 4.59 -0.62
CA LYS A 45 -13.77 4.88 -0.06
C LYS A 45 -13.47 4.08 1.22
N GLN A 46 -14.46 3.38 1.77
CA GLN A 46 -14.30 2.55 2.96
C GLN A 46 -13.60 1.23 2.64
N THR A 47 -12.83 0.72 3.61
CA THR A 47 -12.02 -0.51 3.48
C THR A 47 -12.24 -1.43 4.67
N THR A 48 -12.04 -2.74 4.50
CA THR A 48 -12.12 -3.72 5.59
C THR A 48 -11.14 -3.43 6.74
N PRO A 49 -9.87 -3.06 6.49
CA PRO A 49 -8.97 -2.68 7.59
C PRO A 49 -9.42 -1.43 8.36
N GLY A 50 -10.23 -0.56 7.75
CA GLY A 50 -10.70 0.66 8.39
C GLY A 50 -9.61 1.70 8.64
N LEU A 51 -8.49 1.63 7.92
CA LEU A 51 -7.34 2.52 8.06
C LEU A 51 -7.33 3.56 6.93
N TYR A 52 -7.38 4.82 7.30
CA TYR A 52 -7.51 5.95 6.38
C TYR A 52 -6.50 7.04 6.69
N ILE A 53 -6.02 7.72 5.64
CA ILE A 53 -5.08 8.82 5.75
C ILE A 53 -5.38 9.86 4.65
N THR A 54 -5.25 11.15 4.96
CA THR A 54 -5.28 12.20 3.94
C THR A 54 -3.96 12.25 3.17
N ALA A 55 -3.95 12.82 1.98
CA ALA A 55 -2.72 13.03 1.22
C ALA A 55 -1.73 13.94 1.98
N ALA A 56 -2.23 14.95 2.68
CA ALA A 56 -1.41 15.84 3.50
C ALA A 56 -0.68 15.07 4.63
N ASP A 57 -1.41 14.22 5.35
CA ASP A 57 -0.83 13.35 6.38
C ASP A 57 0.12 12.30 5.78
N ALA A 58 -0.24 11.73 4.61
CA ALA A 58 0.61 10.78 3.91
C ALA A 58 1.99 11.37 3.57
N GLY A 59 2.02 12.63 3.10
CA GLY A 59 3.29 13.32 2.81
C GLY A 59 4.18 13.47 4.04
N ARG A 60 3.61 13.76 5.21
CA ARG A 60 4.36 13.87 6.48
C ARG A 60 4.83 12.51 6.98
N VAL A 61 3.93 11.54 7.02
CA VAL A 61 4.24 10.18 7.49
C VAL A 61 5.38 9.56 6.69
N LEU A 62 5.37 9.71 5.36
CA LEU A 62 6.43 9.18 4.49
C LEU A 62 7.81 9.81 4.74
N ALA A 63 7.86 11.06 5.20
CA ALA A 63 9.14 11.73 5.49
C ALA A 63 9.82 11.16 6.74
N ASP A 64 9.03 10.71 7.72
CA ASP A 64 9.52 10.35 9.05
C ASP A 64 9.54 8.84 9.31
N ASN A 65 8.95 8.01 8.42
CA ASN A 65 8.77 6.58 8.65
C ASN A 65 9.32 5.76 7.47
N PRO A 66 10.55 5.24 7.54
CA PRO A 66 11.18 4.49 6.45
C PRO A 66 10.53 3.12 6.18
N ASN A 67 9.74 2.59 7.10
CA ASN A 67 8.96 1.36 6.95
C ASN A 67 7.61 1.57 6.24
N VAL A 68 7.27 2.81 5.86
CA VAL A 68 6.04 3.15 5.16
C VAL A 68 6.34 3.43 3.68
N ALA A 69 5.57 2.84 2.78
CA ALA A 69 5.70 3.07 1.34
C ALA A 69 4.40 3.55 0.71
N LEU A 70 4.50 4.49 -0.23
CA LEU A 70 3.38 4.97 -1.04
C LEU A 70 3.30 4.18 -2.35
N ILE A 71 2.16 3.53 -2.60
CA ILE A 71 1.88 2.81 -3.84
C ILE A 71 0.80 3.54 -4.64
N ASP A 72 1.16 3.96 -5.85
CA ASP A 72 0.21 4.56 -6.79
C ASP A 72 -0.47 3.46 -7.62
N VAL A 73 -1.77 3.26 -7.42
CA VAL A 73 -2.55 2.23 -8.11
C VAL A 73 -3.29 2.76 -9.35
N ARG A 74 -2.92 3.97 -9.82
CA ARG A 74 -3.44 4.54 -11.07
C ARG A 74 -2.80 3.87 -12.29
N THR A 75 -3.43 4.09 -13.46
CA THR A 75 -2.86 3.59 -14.72
C THR A 75 -1.53 4.31 -15.06
N PRO A 76 -0.63 3.67 -15.83
CA PRO A 76 0.57 4.33 -16.35
C PRO A 76 0.25 5.57 -17.19
N SER A 77 -0.88 5.58 -17.92
CA SER A 77 -1.34 6.75 -18.67
C SER A 77 -1.69 7.93 -17.76
N GLU A 78 -2.35 7.70 -16.62
CA GLU A 78 -2.61 8.76 -15.63
C GLU A 78 -1.29 9.28 -15.04
N VAL A 79 -0.34 8.40 -14.70
CA VAL A 79 1.00 8.79 -14.21
C VAL A 79 1.72 9.67 -15.23
N ASN A 80 1.70 9.27 -16.50
CA ASN A 80 2.40 9.99 -17.57
C ASN A 80 1.76 11.35 -17.91
N LEU A 81 0.42 11.42 -17.96
CA LEU A 81 -0.31 12.60 -18.45
C LEU A 81 -0.69 13.59 -17.34
N ILE A 82 -0.89 13.09 -16.11
CA ILE A 82 -1.33 13.89 -14.96
C ILE A 82 -0.19 14.15 -13.99
N GLY A 83 0.88 13.35 -14.05
CA GLY A 83 1.98 13.34 -13.11
C GLY A 83 1.75 12.38 -11.92
N TYR A 84 2.73 12.28 -11.06
CA TYR A 84 2.68 11.40 -9.89
C TYR A 84 3.46 12.00 -8.70
N ALA A 85 3.17 11.51 -7.49
CA ALA A 85 3.88 11.88 -6.26
C ALA A 85 5.34 11.39 -6.34
N THR A 86 6.32 12.27 -6.17
CA THR A 86 7.74 11.87 -6.23
C THR A 86 8.11 10.86 -5.14
N ALA A 87 7.36 10.86 -4.03
CA ALA A 87 7.48 9.90 -2.93
C ALA A 87 6.89 8.51 -3.24
N ALA A 88 6.19 8.30 -4.38
CA ALA A 88 5.66 6.99 -4.71
C ALA A 88 6.79 5.97 -4.88
N ALA A 89 6.76 4.90 -4.09
CA ALA A 89 7.72 3.81 -4.17
C ALA A 89 7.54 3.01 -5.47
N ALA A 90 6.29 2.76 -5.87
CA ALA A 90 5.95 2.08 -7.11
C ALA A 90 4.60 2.56 -7.68
N ASN A 91 4.43 2.38 -9.01
CA ASN A 91 3.14 2.42 -9.69
C ASN A 91 2.71 1.00 -10.04
N ILE A 92 1.70 0.48 -9.34
CA ILE A 92 1.14 -0.87 -9.54
C ILE A 92 -0.35 -0.71 -9.81
N PRO A 93 -0.79 -0.61 -11.08
CA PRO A 93 -2.16 -0.27 -11.41
C PRO A 93 -3.15 -1.37 -11.04
N SER A 94 -4.17 -1.02 -10.25
CA SER A 94 -5.25 -1.95 -9.91
C SER A 94 -6.28 -2.13 -11.02
N LYS A 95 -6.35 -1.15 -11.91
CA LYS A 95 -7.20 -1.15 -13.12
C LYS A 95 -6.43 -0.60 -14.31
N LEU A 96 -6.82 -1.04 -15.50
CA LEU A 96 -6.29 -0.57 -16.77
C LEU A 96 -7.44 0.04 -17.60
N MET A 97 -7.12 0.85 -18.60
CA MET A 97 -8.11 1.28 -19.58
C MET A 97 -8.65 0.05 -20.31
N ASP A 98 -9.97 -0.03 -20.49
CA ASP A 98 -10.57 -1.06 -21.32
C ASP A 98 -10.03 -0.95 -22.75
N PRO A 99 -9.33 -1.96 -23.29
CA PRO A 99 -8.78 -1.89 -24.66
C PRO A 99 -9.86 -1.76 -25.73
N ALA A 100 -11.09 -2.17 -25.44
CA ALA A 100 -12.24 -1.99 -26.31
C ALA A 100 -12.82 -0.56 -26.25
N LEU A 101 -12.31 0.30 -25.36
CA LEU A 101 -12.79 1.66 -25.11
C LEU A 101 -14.30 1.73 -24.86
N SER A 102 -14.87 0.72 -24.19
CA SER A 102 -16.30 0.67 -23.88
C SER A 102 -16.71 1.91 -23.09
N PHE A 103 -17.83 2.52 -23.45
CA PHE A 103 -18.34 3.73 -22.81
C PHE A 103 -19.26 3.41 -21.62
N ASP A 104 -19.09 4.10 -20.51
CA ASP A 104 -20.00 4.10 -19.37
C ASP A 104 -20.88 5.35 -19.42
N ALA A 105 -22.09 5.19 -19.94
CA ALA A 105 -23.02 6.31 -20.11
C ALA A 105 -23.47 6.94 -18.78
N LYS A 106 -23.47 6.17 -17.66
CA LYS A 106 -23.82 6.70 -16.34
C LYS A 106 -22.75 7.62 -15.78
N LYS A 107 -21.49 7.34 -16.09
CA LYS A 107 -20.33 8.11 -15.61
C LYS A 107 -19.81 9.11 -16.64
N GLY A 108 -20.25 9.04 -17.88
CA GLY A 108 -19.75 9.89 -18.95
C GLY A 108 -18.27 9.69 -19.26
N MET A 109 -17.77 8.44 -19.18
CA MET A 109 -16.34 8.13 -19.38
C MET A 109 -16.13 6.76 -19.99
N TYR A 110 -14.94 6.52 -20.54
CA TYR A 110 -14.52 5.18 -20.93
C TYR A 110 -14.31 4.29 -19.70
N LYS A 111 -14.67 3.02 -19.84
CA LYS A 111 -14.53 2.03 -18.76
C LYS A 111 -13.07 1.71 -18.48
N MET A 112 -12.83 1.32 -17.25
CA MET A 112 -11.60 0.66 -16.82
C MET A 112 -11.94 -0.78 -16.46
N VAL A 113 -11.05 -1.69 -16.80
CA VAL A 113 -11.10 -3.10 -16.44
C VAL A 113 -10.12 -3.38 -15.29
N ASP A 114 -10.35 -4.43 -14.54
CA ASP A 114 -9.42 -4.85 -13.51
C ASP A 114 -8.09 -5.31 -14.15
N ASN A 115 -6.97 -4.96 -13.52
CA ASN A 115 -5.69 -5.55 -13.87
C ASN A 115 -5.60 -6.95 -13.25
N PRO A 116 -5.61 -8.03 -14.06
CA PRO A 116 -5.54 -9.39 -13.51
C PRO A 116 -4.22 -9.69 -12.81
N ALA A 117 -3.14 -8.98 -13.15
CA ALA A 117 -1.82 -9.15 -12.55
C ALA A 117 -1.61 -8.31 -11.28
N PHE A 118 -2.56 -7.45 -10.88
CA PHE A 118 -2.38 -6.48 -9.80
C PHE A 118 -1.87 -7.10 -8.49
N VAL A 119 -2.49 -8.19 -8.05
CA VAL A 119 -2.13 -8.85 -6.79
C VAL A 119 -0.76 -9.50 -6.87
N ASP A 120 -0.46 -10.16 -7.98
CA ASP A 120 0.84 -10.82 -8.20
C ASP A 120 1.97 -9.79 -8.33
N GLU A 121 1.74 -8.68 -9.05
CA GLU A 121 2.68 -7.55 -9.14
C GLU A 121 2.95 -6.94 -7.75
N MET A 122 1.92 -6.78 -6.92
CA MET A 122 2.07 -6.27 -5.55
C MET A 122 2.87 -7.23 -4.66
N LYS A 123 2.56 -8.52 -4.71
CA LYS A 123 3.31 -9.54 -3.96
C LYS A 123 4.77 -9.63 -4.41
N ALA A 124 5.02 -9.55 -5.71
CA ALA A 124 6.37 -9.53 -6.27
C ALA A 124 7.15 -8.28 -5.82
N TRP A 125 6.51 -7.11 -5.81
CA TRP A 125 7.14 -5.89 -5.32
C TRP A 125 7.45 -5.98 -3.82
N LEU A 126 6.52 -6.47 -2.99
CA LEU A 126 6.73 -6.67 -1.55
C LEU A 126 7.87 -7.67 -1.24
N ALA A 127 8.10 -8.64 -2.13
CA ALA A 127 9.19 -9.61 -2.00
C ALA A 127 10.54 -9.10 -2.54
N SER A 128 10.59 -7.91 -3.14
CA SER A 128 11.81 -7.35 -3.73
C SER A 128 12.62 -6.52 -2.72
N ASP A 129 13.88 -6.27 -3.05
CA ASP A 129 14.76 -5.39 -2.25
C ASP A 129 14.22 -3.96 -2.13
N ALA A 130 13.40 -3.51 -3.10
CA ALA A 130 12.77 -2.19 -3.07
C ALA A 130 11.73 -2.04 -1.94
N ALA A 131 11.23 -3.14 -1.38
CA ALA A 131 10.30 -3.16 -0.26
C ALA A 131 10.95 -3.66 1.05
N ALA A 132 12.29 -3.77 1.09
CA ALA A 132 12.97 -4.24 2.28
C ALA A 132 12.65 -3.38 3.51
N GLY A 133 12.10 -4.00 4.57
CA GLY A 133 11.71 -3.32 5.81
C GLY A 133 10.36 -2.59 5.75
N VAL A 134 9.64 -2.63 4.62
CA VAL A 134 8.30 -2.05 4.51
C VAL A 134 7.27 -2.97 5.17
N ASP A 135 6.52 -2.44 6.13
CA ASP A 135 5.41 -3.12 6.82
C ASP A 135 4.07 -2.42 6.64
N THR A 136 4.09 -1.20 6.11
CA THR A 136 2.90 -0.36 5.93
C THR A 136 2.85 0.25 4.53
N LEU A 137 1.71 0.09 3.85
CA LEU A 137 1.45 0.68 2.54
C LEU A 137 0.39 1.78 2.62
N LEU A 138 0.71 2.93 2.08
CA LEU A 138 -0.26 3.98 1.74
C LEU A 138 -0.68 3.76 0.28
N VAL A 139 -1.91 3.33 0.07
CA VAL A 139 -2.42 3.00 -1.27
C VAL A 139 -3.17 4.21 -1.82
N MET A 140 -2.67 4.77 -2.92
CA MET A 140 -3.19 6.00 -3.51
C MET A 140 -3.70 5.77 -4.92
N CYS A 141 -4.88 6.31 -5.21
CA CYS A 141 -5.38 6.43 -6.57
C CYS A 141 -5.66 7.91 -6.92
N ARG A 142 -6.65 8.17 -7.76
CA ARG A 142 -7.02 9.54 -8.16
C ARG A 142 -7.70 10.31 -7.01
N SER A 143 -8.65 9.66 -6.27
CA SER A 143 -9.48 10.29 -5.24
C SER A 143 -10.05 9.30 -4.19
N GLY A 144 -9.36 8.19 -3.92
CA GLY A 144 -9.64 7.28 -2.81
C GLY A 144 -10.50 6.04 -3.10
N SER A 145 -11.34 6.00 -4.15
CA SER A 145 -12.25 4.85 -4.37
C SER A 145 -11.56 3.63 -4.99
N ARG A 146 -10.66 3.82 -5.97
CA ARG A 146 -9.92 2.70 -6.58
C ARG A 146 -8.90 2.11 -5.63
N SER A 147 -8.27 2.95 -4.80
CA SER A 147 -7.35 2.49 -3.76
C SER A 147 -8.08 1.68 -2.70
N ALA A 148 -9.30 2.07 -2.29
CA ALA A 148 -10.12 1.28 -1.41
C ALA A 148 -10.44 -0.11 -2.00
N ALA A 149 -10.87 -0.18 -3.27
CA ALA A 149 -11.11 -1.45 -3.97
C ALA A 149 -9.81 -2.27 -4.15
N ALA A 150 -8.68 -1.62 -4.37
CA ALA A 150 -7.38 -2.28 -4.45
C ALA A 150 -6.98 -2.92 -3.10
N ILE A 151 -7.17 -2.20 -2.00
CA ILE A 151 -6.95 -2.71 -0.64
C ILE A 151 -7.81 -3.94 -0.37
N SER A 152 -9.10 -3.92 -0.73
CA SER A 152 -9.98 -5.09 -0.55
C SER A 152 -9.43 -6.33 -1.26
N LYS A 153 -8.94 -6.19 -2.50
CA LYS A 153 -8.30 -7.28 -3.24
C LYS A 153 -7.03 -7.82 -2.57
N LEU A 154 -6.21 -6.92 -2.01
CA LEU A 154 -4.98 -7.32 -1.31
C LEU A 154 -5.30 -8.09 -0.01
N VAL A 155 -6.30 -7.62 0.76
CA VAL A 155 -6.79 -8.31 1.96
C VAL A 155 -7.35 -9.69 1.62
N GLU A 156 -8.21 -9.79 0.61
CA GLU A 156 -8.77 -11.05 0.11
C GLU A 156 -7.68 -12.03 -0.36
N ALA A 157 -6.58 -11.51 -0.90
CA ALA A 157 -5.43 -12.29 -1.36
C ALA A 157 -4.44 -12.65 -0.25
N GLY A 158 -4.73 -12.29 1.02
CA GLY A 158 -3.89 -12.58 2.17
C GLY A 158 -2.53 -11.84 2.17
N VAL A 159 -2.50 -10.61 1.64
CA VAL A 159 -1.31 -9.75 1.74
C VAL A 159 -1.17 -9.25 3.17
N ASP A 160 -0.08 -9.63 3.83
CA ASP A 160 0.17 -9.40 5.26
C ASP A 160 1.07 -8.18 5.47
N VAL A 161 0.48 -6.99 5.25
CA VAL A 161 1.06 -5.68 5.60
C VAL A 161 -0.06 -4.73 6.02
N THR A 162 0.26 -3.70 6.78
CA THR A 162 -0.71 -2.66 7.16
C THR A 162 -1.10 -1.83 5.92
N LEU A 163 -2.41 -1.67 5.65
CA LEU A 163 -2.92 -1.02 4.43
C LEU A 163 -3.77 0.21 4.78
N TYR A 164 -3.27 1.40 4.46
CA TYR A 164 -4.00 2.66 4.58
C TYR A 164 -4.54 3.10 3.21
N ASN A 165 -5.80 3.54 3.17
CA ASN A 165 -6.36 4.20 1.99
C ASN A 165 -6.06 5.70 2.06
N VAL A 166 -5.35 6.24 1.05
CA VAL A 166 -5.22 7.70 0.86
C VAL A 166 -6.54 8.20 0.27
N VAL A 167 -7.43 8.72 1.15
CA VAL A 167 -8.86 8.93 0.87
C VAL A 167 -9.17 10.02 -0.14
N ASP A 168 -8.28 10.98 -0.31
CA ASP A 168 -8.38 12.07 -1.28
C ASP A 168 -7.46 11.85 -2.50
N GLY A 169 -6.52 10.91 -2.44
CA GLY A 169 -5.69 10.48 -3.56
C GLY A 169 -4.78 11.56 -4.13
N PHE A 170 -4.41 11.39 -5.41
CA PHE A 170 -3.46 12.29 -6.07
C PHE A 170 -4.07 13.62 -6.52
N GLU A 171 -5.26 13.61 -7.13
CA GLU A 171 -5.91 14.82 -7.66
C GLU A 171 -7.01 15.38 -6.76
N GLY A 172 -7.54 14.58 -5.84
CA GLY A 172 -8.57 15.00 -4.92
C GLY A 172 -10.00 14.90 -5.45
N ASP A 173 -10.90 15.47 -4.67
CA ASP A 173 -12.32 15.58 -4.99
C ASP A 173 -12.58 16.78 -5.91
N THR A 174 -13.72 16.75 -6.61
CA THR A 174 -14.14 17.85 -7.50
C THR A 174 -14.87 18.92 -6.70
N ASN A 175 -14.65 20.18 -7.06
CA ASN A 175 -15.46 21.31 -6.62
C ASN A 175 -16.75 21.43 -7.47
N ASP A 176 -17.57 22.43 -7.18
CA ASP A 176 -18.85 22.67 -7.86
C ASP A 176 -18.69 22.96 -9.37
N ALA A 177 -17.53 23.44 -9.79
CA ALA A 177 -17.19 23.66 -11.21
C ALA A 177 -16.70 22.37 -11.89
N GLY A 178 -16.65 21.23 -11.19
CA GLY A 178 -16.16 19.96 -11.72
C GLY A 178 -14.64 19.83 -11.78
N ALA A 179 -13.89 20.82 -11.28
CA ALA A 179 -12.44 20.80 -11.24
C ALA A 179 -11.94 20.05 -9.97
N ARG A 180 -10.89 19.25 -10.10
CA ARG A 180 -10.24 18.58 -8.97
C ARG A 180 -9.31 19.55 -8.25
N ALA A 181 -9.88 20.29 -7.30
CA ALA A 181 -9.21 21.41 -6.62
C ALA A 181 -9.58 21.52 -5.13
N VAL A 182 -10.16 20.47 -4.54
CA VAL A 182 -10.60 20.53 -3.13
C VAL A 182 -9.50 20.06 -2.18
N ASN A 183 -8.92 18.87 -2.45
CA ASN A 183 -7.95 18.18 -1.61
C ASN A 183 -7.06 17.28 -2.49
N GLY A 184 -6.31 16.36 -1.90
CA GLY A 184 -5.42 15.44 -2.62
C GLY A 184 -3.97 15.92 -2.69
N TRP A 185 -3.07 15.04 -3.09
CA TRP A 185 -1.62 15.23 -3.07
C TRP A 185 -1.16 16.53 -3.75
N ARG A 186 -1.63 16.76 -4.98
CA ARG A 186 -1.27 17.98 -5.74
C ARG A 186 -1.77 19.25 -5.09
N ASN A 187 -3.01 19.25 -4.62
CA ASN A 187 -3.64 20.43 -4.03
C ASN A 187 -3.12 20.72 -2.61
N ALA A 188 -2.59 19.72 -1.92
CA ALA A 188 -1.87 19.87 -0.65
C ALA A 188 -0.45 20.47 -0.83
N GLY A 189 -0.03 20.76 -2.07
CA GLY A 189 1.29 21.32 -2.35
C GLY A 189 2.45 20.35 -2.18
N LEU A 190 2.18 19.06 -2.08
CA LEU A 190 3.20 18.03 -1.90
C LEU A 190 4.01 17.80 -3.20
N PRO A 191 5.28 17.36 -3.11
CA PRO A 191 6.14 17.17 -4.28
C PRO A 191 5.59 16.15 -5.28
N TRP A 192 5.51 16.55 -6.55
CA TRP A 192 5.08 15.73 -7.66
C TRP A 192 5.75 16.12 -8.97
N THR A 193 5.70 15.25 -10.00
CA THR A 193 6.36 15.49 -11.27
C THR A 193 5.65 14.79 -12.44
N TYR A 194 5.84 15.29 -13.66
CA TYR A 194 5.53 14.62 -14.93
C TYR A 194 6.67 13.70 -15.41
N LYS A 195 7.87 13.85 -14.87
CA LYS A 195 9.05 13.09 -15.30
C LYS A 195 9.03 11.73 -14.61
N VAL A 196 8.53 10.72 -15.31
CA VAL A 196 8.49 9.35 -14.78
C VAL A 196 9.90 8.82 -14.62
N ARG A 197 10.24 8.38 -13.40
CA ARG A 197 11.54 7.75 -13.13
C ARG A 197 11.56 6.30 -13.63
N GLU A 198 12.71 5.84 -14.07
CA GLU A 198 12.96 4.45 -14.36
C GLU A 198 12.65 3.57 -13.14
N GLY A 199 12.11 2.37 -13.36
CA GLY A 199 11.74 1.44 -12.30
C GLY A 199 10.53 1.87 -11.45
N LEU A 200 9.85 2.98 -11.74
CA LEU A 200 8.62 3.36 -11.02
C LEU A 200 7.54 2.27 -11.17
N ARG A 201 7.43 1.64 -12.35
CA ARG A 201 6.59 0.48 -12.58
C ARG A 201 7.44 -0.80 -12.54
N PRO A 202 7.30 -1.62 -11.49
CA PRO A 202 8.09 -2.84 -11.35
C PRO A 202 7.87 -3.81 -12.53
N GLY A 203 8.95 -4.43 -13.02
CA GLY A 203 8.89 -5.41 -14.12
C GLY A 203 8.72 -4.83 -15.53
N TYR A 204 8.70 -3.49 -15.67
CA TYR A 204 8.62 -2.78 -16.96
C TYR A 204 9.76 -1.76 -17.04
N ASN A 205 10.79 -2.08 -17.79
CA ASN A 205 11.93 -1.23 -18.11
C ASN A 205 11.83 -0.72 -19.54
#